data_5bbe5a9e70530694dd7576c1a81cba4f
#
_entry.id   5bbe5a9e70530694dd7576c1a81cba4f
#
_cell.length_a   1.000
_cell.length_b   1.000
_cell.length_c   1.000
_cell.angle_alpha   90.00
_cell.angle_beta   90.00
_cell.angle_gamma   90.00
#
_symmetry.space_group_name_H-M   'P 1'
#
loop_
_entity.id
_entity.type
_entity.pdbx_description
1 polymer ?
#
loop_
_entity_poly.entity_id
_entity_poly.type
_entity_poly.pdbx_seq_one_letter_code
_entity_poly.pdbx_strand_id
1 'polypeptide(L)'
;MALKKTKFEDNEEAIFDVAVIYTRGAYWQFRMWLTKEQKYARLSLKTTSKSTAIDLAKKNYHQIMSDQLSGKSYYSITTKVGVELYLEWKKKQIGNKIKEGRFGTINTHLEHWLKFIGKDKKLKEMAITDGDDYYQERTKSREKGANQTTVENEQSTINAMVKWLHSREFTNIRTIDFPKLKTQDKGKESNRRSLFEDKEIVAIDKTLWEYIKEAEANINHSTNLTKALCGYFLGIAMITGLRRGEQLQLTWNDVYEMEVEESRTRKVELVKITVRGETSKVGNTRKFVVKDYGYFLGLLMLQAKRKDDKAREAKARELVLDDLLFTTNGETAITTRAILFHFDKVLKQAKIINVKTRNIVPYSFRHTFITKRVNSGLPIASVAEMCGTSIMQIEKTYYHTTEAKMISNALADYEYKDGLLVPIVTA
;
A
#
# COMPACT_ATOMS: atom_id res chain seq x y z
N MET A 1 -13.97 42.13 -21.28
CA MET A 1 -13.39 43.39 -21.79
C MET A 1 -13.65 43.40 -23.28
N ALA A 2 -14.35 44.40 -23.77
CA ALA A 2 -14.48 44.63 -25.20
C ALA A 2 -13.12 44.99 -25.82
N LEU A 3 -12.99 44.76 -27.13
CA LEU A 3 -11.81 45.23 -27.86
C LEU A 3 -11.60 46.73 -27.61
N LYS A 4 -10.45 47.09 -27.04
CA LYS A 4 -10.08 48.51 -26.86
C LYS A 4 -9.69 49.22 -28.17
N LYS A 5 -9.55 48.44 -29.25
CA LYS A 5 -9.12 48.97 -30.55
C LYS A 5 -10.35 49.41 -31.34
N THR A 6 -10.51 50.70 -31.53
CA THR A 6 -11.62 51.33 -32.28
C THR A 6 -11.31 51.58 -33.77
N LYS A 7 -10.03 51.49 -34.18
CA LYS A 7 -9.60 51.59 -35.57
C LYS A 7 -8.85 50.34 -35.96
N PHE A 8 -9.27 49.72 -37.07
CA PHE A 8 -8.65 48.55 -37.66
C PHE A 8 -7.88 48.96 -38.92
N GLU A 9 -6.76 48.32 -39.17
CA GLU A 9 -6.00 48.46 -40.44
C GLU A 9 -6.72 47.72 -41.57
N ASP A 10 -6.41 48.03 -42.84
CA ASP A 10 -7.04 47.39 -44.02
C ASP A 10 -6.89 45.84 -44.02
N ASN A 11 -5.92 45.34 -43.30
CA ASN A 11 -5.63 43.91 -43.13
C ASN A 11 -6.25 43.31 -41.85
N GLU A 12 -7.05 44.04 -41.10
CA GLU A 12 -7.72 43.60 -39.90
C GLU A 12 -9.22 43.78 -39.97
N GLU A 13 -10.02 42.86 -39.38
CA GLU A 13 -11.46 43.03 -39.30
C GLU A 13 -11.95 42.45 -37.96
N ALA A 14 -12.86 43.15 -37.28
CA ALA A 14 -13.46 42.72 -36.05
C ALA A 14 -14.49 41.59 -36.31
N ILE A 15 -14.42 40.57 -35.47
CA ILE A 15 -15.41 39.50 -35.38
C ILE A 15 -16.02 39.57 -34.00
N PHE A 16 -17.23 40.12 -33.90
CA PHE A 16 -17.89 40.43 -32.64
C PHE A 16 -17.00 41.33 -31.74
N ASP A 17 -17.30 41.40 -30.44
CA ASP A 17 -16.68 42.37 -29.53
C ASP A 17 -15.27 41.98 -29.00
N VAL A 18 -14.84 40.75 -29.21
CA VAL A 18 -13.64 40.21 -28.53
C VAL A 18 -12.68 39.47 -29.47
N ALA A 19 -13.00 39.36 -30.76
CA ALA A 19 -12.18 38.63 -31.72
C ALA A 19 -11.85 39.49 -32.96
N VAL A 20 -10.75 39.19 -33.60
CA VAL A 20 -10.25 39.87 -34.80
C VAL A 20 -9.70 38.85 -35.79
N ILE A 21 -9.95 39.05 -37.07
CA ILE A 21 -9.17 38.41 -38.14
C ILE A 21 -8.13 39.41 -38.66
N TYR A 22 -7.00 38.89 -39.07
CA TYR A 22 -5.89 39.67 -39.64
C TYR A 22 -5.06 38.82 -40.60
N THR A 23 -4.39 39.47 -41.51
CA THR A 23 -3.50 38.75 -42.45
C THR A 23 -2.11 38.58 -41.88
N ARG A 24 -1.53 37.38 -42.10
CA ARG A 24 -0.12 37.10 -41.85
C ARG A 24 0.44 36.36 -43.05
N GLY A 25 1.22 37.07 -43.85
CA GLY A 25 1.57 36.61 -45.21
C GLY A 25 0.31 36.51 -46.06
N ALA A 26 0.14 35.44 -46.83
CA ALA A 26 -1.01 35.24 -47.71
C ALA A 26 -2.27 34.74 -47.01
N TYR A 27 -2.19 34.34 -45.71
CA TYR A 27 -3.28 33.66 -45.03
C TYR A 27 -3.91 34.49 -43.94
N TRP A 28 -5.23 34.40 -43.81
CA TRP A 28 -5.99 34.98 -42.73
C TRP A 28 -5.78 34.20 -41.44
N GLN A 29 -5.62 34.94 -40.30
CA GLN A 29 -5.51 34.46 -38.94
C GLN A 29 -6.67 34.93 -38.13
N PHE A 30 -7.06 34.17 -37.12
CA PHE A 30 -8.08 34.53 -36.12
C PHE A 30 -7.40 34.74 -34.76
N ARG A 31 -7.80 35.77 -34.05
CA ARG A 31 -7.35 36.09 -32.70
C ARG A 31 -8.55 36.45 -31.83
N MET A 32 -8.70 35.81 -30.67
CA MET A 32 -9.76 36.06 -29.71
C MET A 32 -9.17 36.13 -28.31
N TRP A 33 -9.59 37.13 -27.51
CA TRP A 33 -9.18 37.22 -26.12
C TRP A 33 -10.01 36.26 -25.27
N LEU A 34 -9.31 35.41 -24.48
CA LEU A 34 -9.93 34.46 -23.57
C LEU A 34 -9.87 35.03 -22.14
N THR A 35 -10.95 35.60 -21.67
CA THR A 35 -11.00 36.34 -20.40
C THR A 35 -10.67 35.44 -19.19
N LYS A 36 -11.12 34.18 -19.17
CA LYS A 36 -10.83 33.24 -18.08
C LYS A 36 -9.36 32.81 -18.05
N GLU A 37 -8.71 32.70 -19.21
CA GLU A 37 -7.34 32.18 -19.34
C GLU A 37 -6.29 33.33 -19.44
N GLN A 38 -6.76 34.58 -19.55
CA GLN A 38 -5.93 35.79 -19.67
C GLN A 38 -4.90 35.69 -20.83
N LYS A 39 -5.33 35.08 -21.96
CA LYS A 39 -4.50 34.82 -23.16
C LYS A 39 -5.32 34.95 -24.43
N TYR A 40 -4.64 35.14 -25.54
CA TYR A 40 -5.27 35.14 -26.86
C TYR A 40 -5.30 33.72 -27.45
N ALA A 41 -6.48 33.21 -27.80
CA ALA A 41 -6.60 32.12 -28.77
C ALA A 41 -6.17 32.64 -30.13
N ARG A 42 -5.28 31.92 -30.83
CA ARG A 42 -4.79 32.27 -32.18
C ARG A 42 -4.87 31.03 -33.03
N LEU A 43 -5.54 31.16 -34.20
CA LEU A 43 -5.74 30.08 -35.17
C LEU A 43 -5.45 30.58 -36.58
N SER A 44 -4.78 29.77 -37.39
CA SER A 44 -4.73 30.01 -38.82
C SER A 44 -6.05 29.53 -39.44
N LEU A 45 -6.69 30.39 -40.24
CA LEU A 45 -7.93 30.05 -40.95
C LEU A 45 -7.66 29.31 -42.28
N LYS A 46 -6.36 29.15 -42.64
CA LYS A 46 -5.89 28.39 -43.83
C LYS A 46 -6.59 28.82 -45.13
N THR A 47 -6.99 30.06 -45.25
CA THR A 47 -7.62 30.64 -46.42
C THR A 47 -7.01 32.00 -46.76
N THR A 48 -7.00 32.34 -48.04
CA THR A 48 -6.61 33.65 -48.58
C THR A 48 -7.83 34.52 -48.89
N SER A 49 -9.04 33.91 -48.94
CA SER A 49 -10.30 34.59 -49.16
C SER A 49 -10.82 35.24 -47.88
N LYS A 50 -11.08 36.54 -47.95
CA LYS A 50 -11.61 37.31 -46.82
C LYS A 50 -13.00 36.85 -46.37
N SER A 51 -13.92 36.60 -47.31
CA SER A 51 -15.27 36.13 -47.01
C SER A 51 -15.26 34.79 -46.29
N THR A 52 -14.50 33.82 -46.83
CA THR A 52 -14.32 32.51 -46.16
C THR A 52 -13.67 32.65 -44.80
N ALA A 53 -12.72 33.57 -44.62
CA ALA A 53 -12.10 33.84 -43.33
C ALA A 53 -13.09 34.33 -42.29
N ILE A 54 -14.02 35.24 -42.67
CA ILE A 54 -15.08 35.75 -41.80
C ILE A 54 -15.98 34.61 -41.32
N ASP A 55 -16.41 33.74 -42.23
CA ASP A 55 -17.31 32.61 -41.88
C ASP A 55 -16.63 31.61 -40.95
N LEU A 56 -15.39 31.26 -41.26
CA LEU A 56 -14.59 30.40 -40.38
C LEU A 56 -14.31 31.03 -39.02
N ALA A 57 -14.07 32.32 -38.98
CA ALA A 57 -13.84 33.05 -37.75
C ALA A 57 -15.10 33.10 -36.87
N LYS A 58 -16.27 33.33 -37.42
CA LYS A 58 -17.56 33.25 -36.73
C LYS A 58 -17.80 31.86 -36.15
N LYS A 59 -17.55 30.81 -36.93
CA LYS A 59 -17.66 29.43 -36.50
C LYS A 59 -16.73 29.13 -35.31
N ASN A 60 -15.46 29.51 -35.42
CA ASN A 60 -14.49 29.32 -34.35
C ASN A 60 -14.84 30.13 -33.09
N TYR A 61 -15.33 31.37 -33.26
CA TYR A 61 -15.80 32.18 -32.15
C TYR A 61 -16.93 31.50 -31.36
N HIS A 62 -17.98 31.03 -32.05
CA HIS A 62 -19.09 30.34 -31.39
C HIS A 62 -18.65 29.06 -30.71
N GLN A 63 -17.74 28.29 -31.32
CA GLN A 63 -17.20 27.07 -30.71
C GLN A 63 -16.42 27.39 -29.41
N ILE A 64 -15.53 28.35 -29.46
CA ILE A 64 -14.73 28.77 -28.29
C ILE A 64 -15.64 29.32 -27.20
N MET A 65 -16.62 30.15 -27.54
CA MET A 65 -17.56 30.69 -26.56
C MET A 65 -18.42 29.61 -25.93
N SER A 66 -18.94 28.66 -26.70
CA SER A 66 -19.69 27.50 -26.19
C SER A 66 -18.81 26.66 -25.24
N ASP A 67 -17.57 26.39 -25.61
CA ASP A 67 -16.64 25.66 -24.76
C ASP A 67 -16.34 26.41 -23.44
N GLN A 68 -16.15 27.74 -23.50
CA GLN A 68 -15.96 28.56 -22.30
C GLN A 68 -17.20 28.64 -21.40
N LEU A 69 -18.40 28.70 -21.98
CA LEU A 69 -19.67 28.69 -21.24
C LEU A 69 -19.88 27.34 -20.56
N SER A 70 -19.51 26.24 -21.23
CA SER A 70 -19.54 24.89 -20.63
C SER A 70 -18.35 24.62 -19.68
N GLY A 71 -17.53 25.65 -19.38
CA GLY A 71 -16.43 25.55 -18.41
C GLY A 71 -15.13 24.98 -18.98
N LYS A 72 -15.06 24.63 -20.27
CA LYS A 72 -13.85 24.06 -20.88
C LYS A 72 -12.75 25.12 -21.08
N SER A 73 -11.51 24.79 -20.76
CA SER A 73 -10.35 25.61 -21.04
C SER A 73 -9.89 25.43 -22.50
N TYR A 74 -9.58 26.52 -23.19
CA TYR A 74 -9.06 26.49 -24.56
C TYR A 74 -7.62 25.95 -24.61
N TYR A 75 -6.77 26.40 -23.66
CA TYR A 75 -5.41 25.92 -23.53
C TYR A 75 -5.36 24.62 -22.71
N SER A 76 -4.76 23.60 -23.27
CA SER A 76 -4.53 22.35 -22.59
C SER A 76 -3.20 22.39 -21.83
N ILE A 77 -3.22 21.99 -20.56
CA ILE A 77 -2.01 21.74 -19.79
C ILE A 77 -1.39 20.40 -20.21
N THR A 78 -0.11 20.23 -19.89
CA THR A 78 0.61 19.00 -20.20
C THR A 78 0.28 17.90 -19.16
N THR A 79 0.55 16.64 -19.53
CA THR A 79 0.44 15.49 -18.62
C THR A 79 1.28 15.68 -17.36
N LYS A 80 2.50 16.27 -17.48
CA LYS A 80 3.35 16.60 -16.33
C LYS A 80 2.63 17.53 -15.35
N VAL A 81 2.11 18.66 -15.84
CA VAL A 81 1.38 19.63 -14.99
C VAL A 81 0.14 18.99 -14.37
N GLY A 82 -0.59 18.18 -15.12
CA GLY A 82 -1.76 17.48 -14.59
C GLY A 82 -1.42 16.51 -13.46
N VAL A 83 -0.31 15.77 -13.57
CA VAL A 83 0.19 14.89 -12.50
C VAL A 83 0.60 15.71 -11.29
N GLU A 84 1.34 16.81 -11.45
CA GLU A 84 1.76 17.70 -10.36
C GLU A 84 0.54 18.23 -9.58
N LEU A 85 -0.47 18.76 -10.27
CA LEU A 85 -1.71 19.26 -9.66
C LEU A 85 -2.45 18.15 -8.87
N TYR A 86 -2.51 16.95 -9.43
CA TYR A 86 -3.14 15.82 -8.74
C TYR A 86 -2.35 15.39 -7.48
N LEU A 87 -1.01 15.37 -7.57
CA LEU A 87 -0.16 15.05 -6.43
C LEU A 87 -0.25 16.12 -5.33
N GLU A 88 -0.29 17.39 -5.67
CA GLU A 88 -0.53 18.46 -4.69
C GLU A 88 -1.88 18.30 -3.98
N TRP A 89 -2.92 17.97 -4.72
CA TRP A 89 -4.22 17.69 -4.14
C TRP A 89 -4.19 16.46 -3.24
N LYS A 90 -3.48 15.39 -3.62
CA LYS A 90 -3.30 14.19 -2.79
C LYS A 90 -2.46 14.46 -1.55
N LYS A 91 -1.43 15.28 -1.65
CA LYS A 91 -0.58 15.66 -0.51
C LYS A 91 -1.38 16.29 0.63
N LYS A 92 -2.35 17.14 0.31
CA LYS A 92 -3.27 17.74 1.30
C LYS A 92 -4.18 16.73 2.03
N GLN A 93 -4.22 15.49 1.58
CA GLN A 93 -5.02 14.41 2.18
C GLN A 93 -4.21 13.50 3.11
N ILE A 94 -2.89 13.71 3.20
CA ILE A 94 -2.02 12.95 4.11
C ILE A 94 -2.42 13.25 5.55
N GLY A 95 -2.46 12.19 6.37
CA GLY A 95 -2.87 12.28 7.78
C GLY A 95 -4.38 12.16 8.00
N ASN A 96 -5.21 12.53 7.01
CA ASN A 96 -6.67 12.46 7.12
C ASN A 96 -7.26 11.29 6.31
N LYS A 97 -7.06 11.29 4.97
CA LYS A 97 -7.64 10.29 4.06
C LYS A 97 -6.64 9.24 3.59
N ILE A 98 -5.38 9.57 3.53
CA ILE A 98 -4.30 8.66 3.09
C ILE A 98 -3.11 8.74 4.03
N LYS A 99 -2.41 7.61 4.18
CA LYS A 99 -1.10 7.56 4.88
C LYS A 99 0.01 7.97 3.91
N GLU A 100 1.11 8.51 4.43
CA GLU A 100 2.26 8.97 3.63
C GLU A 100 2.82 7.89 2.69
N GLY A 101 2.92 6.64 3.16
CA GLY A 101 3.35 5.52 2.32
C GLY A 101 2.42 5.26 1.11
N ARG A 102 1.11 5.55 1.22
CA ARG A 102 0.19 5.49 0.07
C ARG A 102 0.43 6.63 -0.90
N PHE A 103 0.73 7.83 -0.39
CA PHE A 103 1.12 8.96 -1.25
C PHE A 103 2.39 8.63 -2.05
N GLY A 104 3.43 8.09 -1.41
CA GLY A 104 4.64 7.64 -2.11
C GLY A 104 4.35 6.61 -3.21
N THR A 105 3.46 5.64 -2.94
CA THR A 105 3.02 4.67 -3.96
C THR A 105 2.32 5.36 -5.15
N ILE A 106 1.41 6.30 -4.88
CA ILE A 106 0.71 7.06 -5.93
C ILE A 106 1.72 7.83 -6.78
N ASN A 107 2.69 8.50 -6.16
CA ASN A 107 3.75 9.23 -6.87
C ASN A 107 4.53 8.31 -7.81
N THR A 108 5.02 7.16 -7.31
CA THR A 108 5.75 6.17 -8.12
C THR A 108 4.93 5.66 -9.30
N HIS A 109 3.62 5.37 -9.09
CA HIS A 109 2.72 4.93 -10.17
C HIS A 109 2.60 6.01 -11.27
N LEU A 110 2.46 7.27 -10.88
CA LEU A 110 2.32 8.38 -11.82
C LEU A 110 3.64 8.76 -12.51
N GLU A 111 4.79 8.53 -11.87
CA GLU A 111 6.09 8.62 -12.54
C GLU A 111 6.24 7.58 -13.66
N HIS A 112 5.79 6.35 -13.42
CA HIS A 112 5.75 5.32 -14.46
C HIS A 112 4.84 5.72 -15.62
N TRP A 113 3.65 6.27 -15.31
CA TRP A 113 2.73 6.79 -16.31
C TRP A 113 3.34 7.91 -17.15
N LEU A 114 3.99 8.91 -16.50
CA LEU A 114 4.65 10.01 -17.21
C LEU A 114 5.77 9.55 -18.14
N LYS A 115 6.49 8.49 -17.77
CA LYS A 115 7.53 7.90 -18.66
C LYS A 115 6.91 7.26 -19.89
N PHE A 116 5.75 6.65 -19.75
CA PHE A 116 5.05 5.98 -20.84
C PHE A 116 4.34 6.96 -21.76
N ILE A 117 3.45 7.81 -21.23
CA ILE A 117 2.60 8.71 -22.02
C ILE A 117 3.34 9.92 -22.61
N GLY A 118 4.47 10.29 -22.02
CA GLY A 118 5.21 11.51 -22.31
C GLY A 118 4.78 12.70 -21.45
N LYS A 119 5.78 13.47 -21.00
CA LYS A 119 5.56 14.60 -20.07
C LYS A 119 4.85 15.80 -20.73
N ASP A 120 5.07 15.98 -22.04
CA ASP A 120 4.63 17.16 -22.77
C ASP A 120 3.33 16.95 -23.55
N LYS A 121 2.79 15.73 -23.57
CA LYS A 121 1.51 15.43 -24.19
C LYS A 121 0.41 16.29 -23.57
N LYS A 122 -0.44 16.90 -24.38
CA LYS A 122 -1.54 17.73 -23.90
C LYS A 122 -2.68 16.88 -23.36
N LEU A 123 -3.22 17.22 -22.18
CA LEU A 123 -4.29 16.42 -21.56
C LEU A 123 -5.57 16.35 -22.41
N LYS A 124 -5.87 17.39 -23.19
CA LYS A 124 -7.03 17.39 -24.11
C LYS A 124 -6.80 16.54 -25.38
N GLU A 125 -5.56 16.18 -25.67
CA GLU A 125 -5.19 15.30 -26.78
C GLU A 125 -5.11 13.83 -26.36
N MET A 126 -5.33 13.55 -25.06
CA MET A 126 -5.36 12.18 -24.56
C MET A 126 -6.60 11.44 -25.09
N ALA A 127 -6.36 10.24 -25.61
CA ALA A 127 -7.39 9.31 -26.04
C ALA A 127 -7.61 8.21 -24.98
N ILE A 128 -8.79 7.60 -25.01
CA ILE A 128 -9.12 6.47 -24.13
C ILE A 128 -8.23 5.25 -24.39
N THR A 129 -7.69 5.11 -25.62
CA THR A 129 -6.80 4.04 -26.07
C THR A 129 -5.32 4.29 -25.75
N ASP A 130 -4.95 5.42 -25.18
CA ASP A 130 -3.56 5.72 -24.84
C ASP A 130 -2.92 4.74 -23.83
N GLY A 131 -3.69 3.83 -23.28
CA GLY A 131 -3.25 2.82 -22.34
C GLY A 131 -3.00 1.43 -22.93
N ASP A 132 -3.24 1.22 -24.24
CA ASP A 132 -3.25 -0.10 -24.84
C ASP A 132 -1.94 -0.88 -24.66
N ASP A 133 -0.80 -0.24 -24.83
CA ASP A 133 0.52 -0.86 -24.69
C ASP A 133 1.16 -0.72 -23.31
N TYR A 134 0.45 -0.12 -22.34
CA TYR A 134 1.02 0.16 -21.02
C TYR A 134 1.53 -1.08 -20.30
N TYR A 135 0.79 -2.18 -20.36
CA TYR A 135 1.19 -3.44 -19.73
C TYR A 135 2.47 -4.00 -20.35
N GLN A 136 2.54 -4.05 -21.67
CA GLN A 136 3.68 -4.54 -22.41
C GLN A 136 4.94 -3.73 -22.09
N GLU A 137 4.82 -2.41 -22.06
CA GLU A 137 5.94 -1.53 -21.74
C GLU A 137 6.42 -1.74 -20.29
N ARG A 138 5.48 -1.87 -19.34
CA ARG A 138 5.81 -2.10 -17.92
C ARG A 138 6.45 -3.46 -17.65
N THR A 139 6.21 -4.44 -18.50
CA THR A 139 6.77 -5.80 -18.36
C THR A 139 8.07 -5.98 -19.12
N LYS A 140 8.31 -5.25 -20.22
CA LYS A 140 9.54 -5.34 -21.04
C LYS A 140 10.79 -4.79 -20.32
N SER A 141 10.66 -3.79 -19.46
CA SER A 141 11.77 -2.97 -18.97
C SER A 141 12.59 -3.55 -17.82
N ARG A 142 12.37 -4.82 -17.41
CA ARG A 142 13.10 -5.47 -16.30
C ARG A 142 13.33 -6.94 -16.58
N GLU A 143 14.50 -7.48 -16.17
CA GLU A 143 14.78 -8.93 -16.09
C GLU A 143 13.71 -9.71 -15.32
N LYS A 144 13.03 -9.04 -14.37
CA LYS A 144 11.78 -9.47 -13.73
C LYS A 144 10.77 -8.38 -13.93
N GLY A 145 9.99 -8.43 -15.01
CA GLY A 145 8.93 -7.47 -15.30
C GLY A 145 8.00 -7.20 -14.10
N ALA A 146 7.33 -6.06 -14.10
CA ALA A 146 6.29 -5.82 -13.10
C ALA A 146 5.23 -6.92 -13.20
N ASN A 147 4.82 -7.49 -12.07
CA ASN A 147 3.76 -8.49 -12.09
C ASN A 147 2.41 -7.85 -12.44
N GLN A 148 1.47 -8.65 -12.95
CA GLN A 148 0.15 -8.20 -13.39
C GLN A 148 -0.56 -7.33 -12.32
N THR A 149 -0.60 -7.80 -11.07
CA THR A 149 -1.26 -7.07 -9.97
C THR A 149 -0.63 -5.69 -9.73
N THR A 150 0.69 -5.55 -9.92
CA THR A 150 1.36 -4.25 -9.81
C THR A 150 0.89 -3.30 -10.89
N VAL A 151 0.83 -3.78 -12.14
CA VAL A 151 0.37 -2.95 -13.27
C VAL A 151 -1.10 -2.58 -13.12
N GLU A 152 -1.97 -3.50 -12.69
CA GLU A 152 -3.39 -3.22 -12.40
C GLU A 152 -3.56 -2.14 -11.31
N ASN A 153 -2.71 -2.14 -10.28
CA ASN A 153 -2.70 -1.10 -9.25
C ASN A 153 -2.23 0.26 -9.81
N GLU A 154 -1.26 0.27 -10.72
CA GLU A 154 -0.83 1.48 -11.44
C GLU A 154 -1.99 2.01 -12.30
N GLN A 155 -2.63 1.18 -13.10
CA GLN A 155 -3.79 1.51 -13.94
C GLN A 155 -4.94 2.12 -13.12
N SER A 156 -5.25 1.53 -11.97
CA SER A 156 -6.25 2.05 -11.04
C SER A 156 -5.88 3.45 -10.52
N THR A 157 -4.60 3.70 -10.25
CA THR A 157 -4.11 5.02 -9.80
C THR A 157 -4.18 6.04 -10.94
N ILE A 158 -3.81 5.65 -12.15
CA ILE A 158 -3.87 6.50 -13.36
C ILE A 158 -5.32 6.91 -13.63
N ASN A 159 -6.26 5.95 -13.62
CA ASN A 159 -7.67 6.22 -13.84
C ASN A 159 -8.29 7.09 -12.73
N ALA A 160 -7.83 6.95 -11.48
CA ALA A 160 -8.26 7.85 -10.42
C ALA A 160 -7.79 9.30 -10.65
N MET A 161 -6.57 9.49 -11.19
CA MET A 161 -6.06 10.80 -11.59
C MET A 161 -6.83 11.36 -12.78
N VAL A 162 -7.02 10.58 -13.85
CA VAL A 162 -7.73 11.01 -15.05
C VAL A 162 -9.16 11.43 -14.72
N LYS A 163 -9.87 10.65 -13.89
CA LYS A 163 -11.21 10.99 -13.39
C LYS A 163 -11.21 12.31 -12.62
N TRP A 164 -10.20 12.56 -11.81
CA TRP A 164 -10.05 13.81 -11.06
C TRP A 164 -9.76 15.00 -12.00
N LEU A 165 -8.91 14.82 -13.02
CA LEU A 165 -8.61 15.83 -14.03
C LEU A 165 -9.84 16.12 -14.89
N HIS A 166 -10.61 15.10 -15.28
CA HIS A 166 -11.86 15.24 -16.02
C HIS A 166 -12.90 16.06 -15.22
N SER A 167 -13.07 15.79 -13.92
CA SER A 167 -13.99 16.54 -13.07
C SER A 167 -13.62 18.04 -12.93
N ARG A 168 -12.42 18.42 -13.35
CA ARG A 168 -11.91 19.80 -13.40
C ARG A 168 -11.70 20.33 -14.81
N GLU A 169 -12.20 19.58 -15.79
CA GLU A 169 -12.21 19.97 -17.21
C GLU A 169 -10.81 20.13 -17.85
N PHE A 170 -9.77 19.55 -17.20
CA PHE A 170 -8.42 19.54 -17.76
C PHE A 170 -8.26 18.52 -18.91
N THR A 171 -9.11 17.51 -18.97
CA THR A 171 -9.13 16.49 -20.02
C THR A 171 -10.56 16.19 -20.49
N ASN A 172 -10.71 15.72 -21.72
CA ASN A 172 -12.00 15.35 -22.32
C ASN A 172 -12.40 13.89 -22.01
N ILE A 173 -11.46 13.06 -21.55
CA ILE A 173 -11.69 11.65 -21.24
C ILE A 173 -11.88 11.45 -19.73
N ARG A 174 -12.79 10.57 -19.36
CA ARG A 174 -13.06 10.22 -17.95
C ARG A 174 -12.14 9.12 -17.42
N THR A 175 -11.77 8.20 -18.28
CA THR A 175 -10.92 7.04 -17.96
C THR A 175 -10.08 6.68 -19.19
N ILE A 176 -8.98 5.98 -18.95
CA ILE A 176 -8.23 5.28 -19.99
C ILE A 176 -8.73 3.84 -19.99
N ASP A 177 -8.99 3.29 -21.15
CA ASP A 177 -9.36 1.90 -21.33
C ASP A 177 -8.08 1.05 -21.42
N PHE A 178 -7.77 0.36 -20.33
CA PHE A 178 -6.66 -0.56 -20.30
C PHE A 178 -7.15 -1.95 -20.71
N PRO A 179 -6.47 -2.63 -21.65
CA PRO A 179 -6.84 -3.98 -22.06
C PRO A 179 -6.93 -4.92 -20.85
N LYS A 180 -8.03 -5.67 -20.77
CA LYS A 180 -8.19 -6.70 -19.74
C LYS A 180 -7.18 -7.81 -19.99
N LEU A 181 -6.28 -7.98 -19.06
CA LEU A 181 -5.33 -9.07 -19.11
C LEU A 181 -6.07 -10.37 -18.77
N LYS A 182 -5.91 -11.39 -19.61
CA LYS A 182 -6.34 -12.74 -19.24
C LYS A 182 -5.57 -13.11 -17.98
N THR A 183 -6.28 -13.35 -16.89
CA THR A 183 -5.68 -13.89 -15.69
C THR A 183 -5.05 -15.23 -16.08
N GLN A 184 -3.74 -15.23 -16.30
CA GLN A 184 -3.05 -16.49 -16.37
C GLN A 184 -3.24 -17.13 -15.01
N ASP A 185 -3.95 -18.23 -14.97
CA ASP A 185 -3.99 -19.11 -13.80
C ASP A 185 -2.57 -19.70 -13.66
N LYS A 186 -1.65 -18.87 -13.19
CA LYS A 186 -0.34 -19.34 -12.72
C LYS A 186 -0.62 -20.03 -11.41
N GLY A 187 -1.14 -21.26 -11.50
CA GLY A 187 -1.62 -22.10 -10.43
C GLY A 187 -1.57 -21.39 -9.09
N LYS A 188 -2.72 -21.11 -8.49
CA LYS A 188 -2.81 -20.33 -7.24
C LYS A 188 -1.79 -20.72 -6.19
N GLU A 189 -1.19 -21.90 -6.32
CA GLU A 189 -0.15 -22.48 -5.47
C GLU A 189 1.25 -21.90 -5.72
N SER A 190 1.66 -21.63 -6.96
CA SER A 190 3.05 -21.23 -7.28
C SER A 190 3.44 -19.83 -6.77
N ASN A 191 2.48 -18.95 -6.52
CA ASN A 191 2.71 -17.58 -6.02
C ASN A 191 2.38 -17.41 -4.53
N ARG A 192 1.92 -18.47 -3.85
CA ARG A 192 1.66 -18.42 -2.42
C ARG A 192 2.98 -18.44 -1.66
N ARG A 193 3.03 -17.64 -0.60
CA ARG A 193 4.11 -17.76 0.37
C ARG A 193 3.97 -19.09 1.08
N SER A 194 5.04 -19.87 1.07
CA SER A 194 5.04 -21.14 1.77
C SER A 194 4.94 -20.94 3.29
N LEU A 195 4.35 -21.92 3.93
CA LEU A 195 4.28 -22.01 5.37
C LEU A 195 5.60 -22.62 5.89
N PHE A 196 5.88 -22.37 7.16
CA PHE A 196 6.87 -23.15 7.89
C PHE A 196 6.26 -24.49 8.33
N GLU A 197 7.00 -25.57 8.19
CA GLU A 197 6.67 -26.88 8.74
C GLU A 197 6.81 -26.87 10.27
N ASP A 198 6.17 -27.82 10.96
CA ASP A 198 6.25 -27.89 12.44
C ASP A 198 7.68 -28.09 12.93
N LYS A 199 8.45 -28.95 12.25
CA LYS A 199 9.87 -29.17 12.56
C LYS A 199 10.72 -27.92 12.34
N GLU A 200 10.38 -27.14 11.32
CA GLU A 200 11.07 -25.85 11.04
C GLU A 200 10.75 -24.82 12.12
N ILE A 201 9.50 -24.72 12.58
CA ILE A 201 9.13 -23.81 13.67
C ILE A 201 9.91 -24.15 14.94
N VAL A 202 10.02 -25.44 15.31
CA VAL A 202 10.79 -25.87 16.47
C VAL A 202 12.28 -25.52 16.31
N ALA A 203 12.85 -25.74 15.15
CA ALA A 203 14.25 -25.41 14.87
C ALA A 203 14.49 -23.89 14.92
N ILE A 204 13.56 -23.09 14.36
CA ILE A 204 13.62 -21.62 14.39
C ILE A 204 13.50 -21.12 15.81
N ASP A 205 12.57 -21.63 16.63
CA ASP A 205 12.37 -21.25 18.01
C ASP A 205 13.66 -21.47 18.84
N LYS A 206 14.24 -22.67 18.76
CA LYS A 206 15.51 -22.99 19.41
C LYS A 206 16.63 -22.04 18.96
N THR A 207 16.75 -21.82 17.65
CA THR A 207 17.78 -20.93 17.10
C THR A 207 17.59 -19.48 17.53
N LEU A 208 16.34 -19.01 17.63
CA LEU A 208 16.05 -17.65 18.10
C LEU A 208 16.52 -17.46 19.54
N TRP A 209 16.29 -18.43 20.43
CA TRP A 209 16.75 -18.35 21.82
C TRP A 209 18.29 -18.36 21.90
N GLU A 210 18.98 -19.18 21.14
CA GLU A 210 20.43 -19.17 21.05
C GLU A 210 20.95 -17.82 20.52
N TYR A 211 20.30 -17.29 19.50
CA TYR A 211 20.62 -16.02 18.85
C TYR A 211 20.45 -14.81 19.77
N ILE A 212 19.38 -14.81 20.58
CA ILE A 212 19.11 -13.78 21.58
C ILE A 212 20.16 -13.85 22.71
N LYS A 213 20.38 -15.04 23.28
CA LYS A 213 21.37 -15.25 24.36
C LYS A 213 22.78 -14.81 23.97
N GLU A 214 23.21 -15.14 22.75
CA GLU A 214 24.50 -14.69 22.21
C GLU A 214 24.59 -13.16 22.14
N ALA A 215 23.51 -12.49 21.72
CA ALA A 215 23.46 -11.04 21.66
C ALA A 215 23.46 -10.39 23.06
N GLU A 216 22.73 -10.97 24.01
CA GLU A 216 22.62 -10.47 25.39
C GLU A 216 23.91 -10.65 26.18
N ALA A 217 24.76 -11.63 25.85
CA ALA A 217 26.05 -11.85 26.49
C ALA A 217 26.98 -10.63 26.37
N ASN A 218 26.82 -9.81 25.36
CA ASN A 218 27.59 -8.57 25.17
C ASN A 218 26.67 -7.44 24.64
N ILE A 219 25.66 -7.10 25.42
CA ILE A 219 24.59 -6.16 25.03
C ILE A 219 25.07 -4.72 24.86
N ASN A 220 26.17 -4.34 25.51
CA ASN A 220 26.73 -2.99 25.42
C ASN A 220 27.26 -2.65 24.03
N HIS A 221 27.52 -3.65 23.20
CA HIS A 221 27.86 -3.40 21.80
C HIS A 221 26.57 -3.05 21.03
N SER A 222 26.56 -1.88 20.38
CA SER A 222 25.37 -1.31 19.73
C SER A 222 24.67 -2.24 18.71
N THR A 223 25.45 -3.08 18.01
CA THR A 223 24.89 -4.05 17.04
C THR A 223 24.20 -5.21 17.75
N ASN A 224 24.64 -5.61 18.95
CA ASN A 224 24.07 -6.73 19.69
C ASN A 224 22.69 -6.36 20.27
N LEU A 225 22.48 -5.13 20.70
CA LEU A 225 21.17 -4.69 21.10
C LEU A 225 20.15 -4.80 19.94
N THR A 226 20.52 -4.34 18.75
CA THR A 226 19.66 -4.49 17.56
C THR A 226 19.45 -5.96 17.21
N LYS A 227 20.47 -6.81 17.36
CA LYS A 227 20.40 -8.27 17.16
C LYS A 227 19.40 -8.91 18.11
N ALA A 228 19.48 -8.62 19.41
CA ALA A 228 18.55 -9.12 20.43
C ALA A 228 17.12 -8.67 20.16
N LEU A 229 16.90 -7.37 19.92
CA LEU A 229 15.58 -6.81 19.60
C LEU A 229 14.97 -7.45 18.35
N CYS A 230 15.76 -7.71 17.32
CA CYS A 230 15.31 -8.42 16.12
C CYS A 230 14.95 -9.89 16.43
N GLY A 231 15.72 -10.56 17.28
CA GLY A 231 15.40 -11.91 17.76
C GLY A 231 14.04 -11.98 18.47
N TYR A 232 13.81 -11.11 19.46
CA TYR A 232 12.54 -10.99 20.13
C TYR A 232 11.40 -10.61 19.18
N PHE A 233 11.65 -9.69 18.25
CA PHE A 233 10.66 -9.32 17.22
C PHE A 233 10.23 -10.54 16.40
N LEU A 234 11.14 -11.36 15.95
CA LEU A 234 10.84 -12.55 15.14
C LEU A 234 10.12 -13.62 15.97
N GLY A 235 10.51 -13.85 17.21
CA GLY A 235 9.82 -14.76 18.14
C GLY A 235 8.39 -14.32 18.40
N ILE A 236 8.18 -13.05 18.74
CA ILE A 236 6.85 -12.47 18.95
C ILE A 236 6.01 -12.52 17.65
N ALA A 237 6.60 -12.26 16.48
CA ALA A 237 5.89 -12.41 15.21
C ALA A 237 5.41 -13.86 14.98
N MET A 238 6.20 -14.84 15.38
CA MET A 238 5.90 -16.27 15.27
C MET A 238 4.71 -16.68 16.16
N ILE A 239 4.67 -16.22 17.43
CA ILE A 239 3.65 -16.60 18.40
C ILE A 239 2.36 -15.78 18.31
N THR A 240 2.38 -14.59 17.70
CA THR A 240 1.22 -13.68 17.63
C THR A 240 0.60 -13.56 16.24
N GLY A 241 1.37 -13.82 15.21
CA GLY A 241 0.95 -13.57 13.83
C GLY A 241 0.64 -12.11 13.50
N LEU A 242 1.11 -11.14 14.29
CA LEU A 242 0.90 -9.71 14.06
C LEU A 242 1.46 -9.25 12.70
N ARG A 243 0.86 -8.23 12.11
CA ARG A 243 1.48 -7.57 10.97
C ARG A 243 2.72 -6.80 11.43
N ARG A 244 3.78 -6.83 10.64
CA ARG A 244 5.03 -6.12 10.95
C ARG A 244 4.80 -4.67 11.39
N GLY A 245 3.97 -3.92 10.66
CA GLY A 245 3.71 -2.52 10.97
C GLY A 245 2.91 -2.31 12.26
N GLU A 246 2.05 -3.26 12.63
CA GLU A 246 1.33 -3.26 13.90
C GLU A 246 2.30 -3.59 15.04
N GLN A 247 3.12 -4.61 14.89
CA GLN A 247 4.08 -5.06 15.90
C GLN A 247 5.15 -4.01 16.19
N LEU A 248 5.69 -3.32 15.19
CA LEU A 248 6.68 -2.25 15.36
C LEU A 248 6.16 -1.03 16.11
N GLN A 249 4.85 -0.87 16.18
CA GLN A 249 4.19 0.26 16.86
C GLN A 249 3.59 -0.11 18.23
N LEU A 250 3.83 -1.34 18.71
CA LEU A 250 3.45 -1.72 20.05
C LEU A 250 4.27 -0.93 21.09
N THR A 251 3.57 -0.41 22.09
CA THR A 251 4.14 0.19 23.29
C THR A 251 3.94 -0.74 24.49
N TRP A 252 4.59 -0.46 25.58
CA TRP A 252 4.42 -1.24 26.82
C TRP A 252 2.98 -1.14 27.37
N ASN A 253 2.26 -0.04 27.10
CA ASN A 253 0.82 0.09 27.41
C ASN A 253 -0.06 -0.87 26.60
N ASP A 254 0.42 -1.36 25.46
CA ASP A 254 -0.36 -2.25 24.60
C ASP A 254 -0.27 -3.72 25.03
N VAL A 255 0.60 -4.05 25.99
CA VAL A 255 0.93 -5.42 26.39
C VAL A 255 0.69 -5.60 27.89
N TYR A 256 -0.07 -6.63 28.23
CA TYR A 256 -0.35 -6.99 29.60
C TYR A 256 -0.11 -8.49 29.79
N GLU A 257 0.81 -8.84 30.69
CA GLU A 257 1.11 -10.22 31.09
C GLU A 257 0.16 -10.68 32.18
N MET A 258 -0.28 -11.94 32.11
CA MET A 258 -1.12 -12.60 33.07
C MET A 258 -0.73 -14.07 33.21
N GLU A 259 -0.84 -14.59 34.41
CA GLU A 259 -0.66 -16.02 34.66
C GLU A 259 -2.03 -16.64 34.91
N VAL A 260 -2.26 -17.80 34.32
CA VAL A 260 -3.51 -18.57 34.47
C VAL A 260 -3.18 -20.00 34.87
N GLU A 261 -3.85 -20.49 35.90
CA GLU A 261 -3.78 -21.90 36.26
C GLU A 261 -4.53 -22.75 35.21
N GLU A 262 -3.80 -23.59 34.49
CA GLU A 262 -4.36 -24.58 33.54
C GLU A 262 -4.73 -25.89 34.28
N SER A 263 -4.00 -26.20 35.33
CA SER A 263 -4.26 -27.31 36.27
C SER A 263 -3.60 -27.04 37.60
N ARG A 264 -3.89 -27.88 38.64
CA ARG A 264 -3.28 -27.76 39.97
C ARG A 264 -1.73 -27.71 40.02
N THR A 265 -1.11 -28.17 38.89
CA THR A 265 0.34 -28.31 38.80
C THR A 265 0.95 -27.50 37.65
N ARG A 266 0.12 -26.86 36.82
CA ARG A 266 0.59 -26.18 35.62
C ARG A 266 0.03 -24.75 35.53
N LYS A 267 0.94 -23.82 35.52
CA LYS A 267 0.67 -22.41 35.23
C LYS A 267 1.09 -22.10 33.82
N VAL A 268 0.32 -21.26 33.17
CA VAL A 268 0.59 -20.82 31.75
C VAL A 268 0.67 -19.31 31.73
N GLU A 269 1.77 -18.81 31.24
CA GLU A 269 1.97 -17.40 31.00
C GLU A 269 1.22 -16.97 29.73
N LEU A 270 0.37 -15.97 29.89
CA LEU A 270 -0.42 -15.40 28.81
C LEU A 270 -0.08 -13.93 28.66
N VAL A 271 -0.19 -13.45 27.43
CA VAL A 271 -0.03 -12.04 27.11
C VAL A 271 -1.26 -11.54 26.39
N LYS A 272 -1.90 -10.51 26.94
CA LYS A 272 -2.98 -9.77 26.32
C LYS A 272 -2.38 -8.60 25.53
N ILE A 273 -2.69 -8.54 24.24
CA ILE A 273 -2.16 -7.55 23.31
C ILE A 273 -3.31 -6.67 22.81
N THR A 274 -3.11 -5.37 22.85
CA THR A 274 -4.00 -4.38 22.25
C THR A 274 -3.35 -3.81 20.99
N VAL A 275 -3.97 -4.01 19.84
CA VAL A 275 -3.58 -3.32 18.61
C VAL A 275 -4.49 -2.12 18.43
N ARG A 276 -3.93 -0.93 18.58
CA ARG A 276 -4.67 0.34 18.49
C ARG A 276 -5.16 0.58 17.05
N GLY A 277 -6.32 1.23 16.91
CA GLY A 277 -6.93 1.51 15.60
C GLY A 277 -6.03 2.32 14.68
N GLU A 278 -5.33 3.31 15.22
CA GLU A 278 -4.40 4.17 14.47
C GLU A 278 -3.20 3.41 13.88
N THR A 279 -2.74 2.35 14.56
CA THR A 279 -1.63 1.50 14.10
C THR A 279 -2.12 0.33 13.26
N SER A 280 -3.41 0.01 13.34
CA SER A 280 -4.03 -1.05 12.58
C SER A 280 -4.16 -0.70 11.09
N LYS A 281 -3.98 -1.69 10.21
CA LYS A 281 -4.19 -1.54 8.76
C LYS A 281 -5.66 -1.26 8.42
N VAL A 282 -6.58 -1.79 9.24
CA VAL A 282 -8.04 -1.68 9.01
C VAL A 282 -8.70 -0.58 9.84
N GLY A 283 -7.94 0.16 10.64
CA GLY A 283 -8.45 1.28 11.44
C GLY A 283 -9.22 0.89 12.71
N ASN A 284 -9.34 -0.40 13.03
CA ASN A 284 -10.08 -0.88 14.19
C ASN A 284 -9.13 -1.33 15.31
N THR A 285 -9.45 -0.94 16.55
CA THR A 285 -8.78 -1.46 17.73
C THR A 285 -9.24 -2.90 17.98
N ARG A 286 -8.30 -3.77 18.31
CA ARG A 286 -8.59 -5.15 18.70
C ARG A 286 -7.72 -5.58 19.86
N LYS A 287 -8.24 -6.51 20.66
CA LYS A 287 -7.56 -7.13 21.80
C LYS A 287 -7.60 -8.64 21.60
N PHE A 288 -6.50 -9.30 21.91
CA PHE A 288 -6.43 -10.75 21.90
C PHE A 288 -5.39 -11.26 22.88
N VAL A 289 -5.46 -12.53 23.21
CA VAL A 289 -4.56 -13.18 24.17
C VAL A 289 -3.81 -14.29 23.47
N VAL A 290 -2.53 -14.44 23.77
CA VAL A 290 -1.66 -15.52 23.30
C VAL A 290 -0.86 -16.11 24.46
N LYS A 291 -0.41 -17.37 24.31
CA LYS A 291 0.60 -17.92 25.21
C LYS A 291 1.94 -17.21 24.98
N ASP A 292 2.57 -16.74 26.07
CA ASP A 292 3.95 -16.28 26.00
C ASP A 292 4.90 -17.48 26.18
N TYR A 293 5.74 -17.68 25.19
CA TYR A 293 6.81 -18.68 25.28
C TYR A 293 8.11 -18.05 25.79
N GLY A 294 7.98 -17.02 26.64
CA GLY A 294 9.08 -16.28 27.25
C GLY A 294 9.60 -15.09 26.41
N TYR A 295 9.06 -14.84 25.25
CA TYR A 295 9.56 -13.76 24.38
C TYR A 295 9.22 -12.36 24.90
N PHE A 296 8.00 -12.14 25.42
CA PHE A 296 7.62 -10.86 26.00
C PHE A 296 8.33 -10.66 27.35
N LEU A 297 8.36 -11.68 28.22
CA LEU A 297 9.06 -11.64 29.49
C LEU A 297 10.57 -11.37 29.27
N GLY A 298 11.20 -12.09 28.34
CA GLY A 298 12.62 -11.89 28.02
C GLY A 298 12.90 -10.47 27.50
N LEU A 299 12.01 -9.92 26.65
CA LEU A 299 12.14 -8.55 26.17
C LEU A 299 12.01 -7.52 27.33
N LEU A 300 11.09 -7.76 28.27
CA LEU A 300 10.92 -6.93 29.47
C LEU A 300 12.19 -6.98 30.33
N MET A 301 12.75 -8.18 30.56
CA MET A 301 14.01 -8.35 31.30
C MET A 301 15.19 -7.65 30.63
N LEU A 302 15.29 -7.74 29.30
CA LEU A 302 16.28 -7.00 28.52
C LEU A 302 16.17 -5.49 28.74
N GLN A 303 14.95 -4.94 28.77
CA GLN A 303 14.72 -3.52 29.03
C GLN A 303 15.09 -3.14 30.47
N ALA A 304 14.75 -3.96 31.46
CA ALA A 304 15.13 -3.75 32.84
C ALA A 304 16.66 -3.75 33.04
N LYS A 305 17.35 -4.73 32.47
CA LYS A 305 18.82 -4.80 32.47
C LYS A 305 19.49 -3.57 31.87
N ARG A 306 18.97 -3.06 30.77
CA ARG A 306 19.48 -1.82 30.15
C ARG A 306 19.32 -0.61 31.05
N LYS A 307 18.28 -0.56 31.88
CA LYS A 307 18.07 0.51 32.86
C LYS A 307 19.10 0.49 33.94
N ASP A 308 19.37 -0.69 34.50
CA ASP A 308 20.35 -0.85 35.57
C ASP A 308 21.76 -0.42 35.09
N ASP A 309 22.11 -0.77 33.88
CA ASP A 309 23.38 -0.36 33.27
C ASP A 309 23.47 1.16 33.06
N LYS A 310 22.34 1.82 32.71
CA LYS A 310 22.26 3.28 32.56
C LYS A 310 22.07 4.04 33.87
N ALA A 311 21.49 3.42 34.87
CA ALA A 311 21.35 4.00 36.21
C ALA A 311 22.70 4.21 36.88
N ARG A 312 23.73 3.44 36.49
CA ARG A 312 25.13 3.67 36.91
C ARG A 312 25.76 4.93 36.31
N GLU A 313 25.21 5.45 35.21
CA GLU A 313 25.67 6.67 34.53
C GLU A 313 24.82 7.92 34.79
N ALA A 314 24.03 7.95 35.92
CA ALA A 314 23.18 9.05 36.37
C ALA A 314 21.95 9.38 35.50
N LYS A 315 20.77 9.17 36.07
CA LYS A 315 19.41 9.42 35.57
C LYS A 315 18.85 8.34 34.62
N ALA A 316 18.59 7.15 35.18
CA ALA A 316 17.74 6.16 34.50
C ALA A 316 16.39 6.76 34.11
N ARG A 317 16.12 6.76 32.85
CA ARG A 317 14.79 7.05 32.33
C ARG A 317 13.85 5.95 32.83
N GLU A 318 12.84 6.29 33.64
CA GLU A 318 11.79 5.36 34.05
C GLU A 318 11.20 4.68 32.80
N LEU A 319 10.67 3.45 32.98
CA LEU A 319 9.94 2.78 31.87
C LEU A 319 8.75 3.65 31.54
N VAL A 320 8.87 4.42 30.49
CA VAL A 320 7.75 5.17 29.96
C VAL A 320 6.88 4.13 29.27
N LEU A 321 5.68 3.90 29.78
CA LEU A 321 4.74 2.91 29.25
C LEU A 321 4.42 3.15 27.77
N ASP A 322 4.61 4.38 27.30
CA ASP A 322 4.44 4.77 25.89
C ASP A 322 5.65 4.49 24.99
N ASP A 323 6.79 4.06 25.58
CA ASP A 323 7.94 3.67 24.77
C ASP A 323 7.64 2.44 23.92
N LEU A 324 8.17 2.42 22.69
CA LEU A 324 8.03 1.29 21.79
C LEU A 324 8.75 0.04 22.35
N LEU A 325 8.17 -1.14 22.11
CA LEU A 325 8.80 -2.41 22.53
C LEU A 325 10.13 -2.64 21.81
N PHE A 326 10.16 -2.45 20.51
CA PHE A 326 11.29 -2.79 19.62
C PHE A 326 12.08 -1.55 19.25
N THR A 327 12.74 -0.96 20.23
CA THR A 327 13.47 0.30 20.05
C THR A 327 14.81 0.28 20.79
N THR A 328 15.76 1.05 20.27
CA THR A 328 17.06 1.29 20.93
C THR A 328 17.07 2.57 21.75
N ASN A 329 16.14 3.49 21.53
CA ASN A 329 16.09 4.83 22.13
C ASN A 329 14.75 5.22 22.77
N GLY A 330 13.75 4.34 22.73
CA GLY A 330 12.39 4.57 23.26
C GLY A 330 11.39 5.08 22.20
N GLU A 331 11.85 5.79 21.20
CA GLU A 331 11.01 6.54 20.24
C GLU A 331 10.98 5.91 18.85
N THR A 332 12.14 5.45 18.37
CA THR A 332 12.28 4.96 16.99
C THR A 332 12.37 3.44 16.95
N ALA A 333 11.44 2.81 16.24
CA ALA A 333 11.45 1.37 16.06
C ALA A 333 12.66 0.89 15.24
N ILE A 334 13.09 -0.37 15.49
CA ILE A 334 14.08 -1.06 14.66
C ILE A 334 13.66 -1.06 13.19
N THR A 335 14.64 -0.97 12.29
CA THR A 335 14.37 -0.83 10.86
C THR A 335 13.95 -2.15 10.21
N THR A 336 13.14 -2.06 9.17
CA THR A 336 12.79 -3.23 8.33
C THR A 336 14.04 -3.92 7.77
N ARG A 337 15.08 -3.16 7.42
CA ARG A 337 16.33 -3.71 6.91
C ARG A 337 17.04 -4.57 7.95
N ALA A 338 17.07 -4.12 9.20
CA ALA A 338 17.63 -4.90 10.31
C ALA A 338 16.85 -6.21 10.51
N ILE A 339 15.50 -6.13 10.55
CA ILE A 339 14.65 -7.32 10.70
C ILE A 339 14.92 -8.34 9.58
N LEU A 340 14.98 -7.91 8.32
CA LEU A 340 15.25 -8.80 7.19
C LEU A 340 16.66 -9.44 7.28
N PHE A 341 17.66 -8.65 7.64
CA PHE A 341 19.03 -9.13 7.79
C PHE A 341 19.15 -10.20 8.88
N HIS A 342 18.54 -9.95 10.06
CA HIS A 342 18.57 -10.89 11.16
C HIS A 342 17.68 -12.12 10.90
N PHE A 343 16.56 -11.97 10.20
CA PHE A 343 15.73 -13.07 9.76
C PHE A 343 16.50 -14.04 8.87
N ASP A 344 17.20 -13.54 7.84
CA ASP A 344 18.02 -14.37 6.97
C ASP A 344 19.13 -15.11 7.73
N LYS A 345 19.74 -14.48 8.74
CA LYS A 345 20.73 -15.13 9.62
C LYS A 345 20.11 -16.25 10.44
N VAL A 346 18.98 -16.01 11.07
CA VAL A 346 18.26 -17.03 11.87
C VAL A 346 17.86 -18.21 11.00
N LEU A 347 17.30 -17.99 9.81
CA LEU A 347 16.91 -19.10 8.92
C LEU A 347 18.12 -19.94 8.47
N LYS A 348 19.26 -19.30 8.21
CA LYS A 348 20.49 -20.02 7.86
C LYS A 348 21.01 -20.87 9.02
N GLN A 349 21.03 -20.34 10.25
CA GLN A 349 21.44 -21.06 11.45
C GLN A 349 20.48 -22.20 11.78
N ALA A 350 19.16 -21.99 11.60
CA ALA A 350 18.14 -23.03 11.74
C ALA A 350 18.12 -24.04 10.58
N LYS A 351 19.02 -23.92 9.60
CA LYS A 351 19.16 -24.79 8.43
C LYS A 351 17.89 -24.91 7.59
N ILE A 352 17.11 -23.83 7.50
CA ILE A 352 15.90 -23.80 6.67
C ILE A 352 16.31 -23.74 5.20
N ILE A 353 15.83 -24.70 4.42
CA ILE A 353 16.18 -24.87 3.00
C ILE A 353 15.14 -24.24 2.07
N ASN A 354 15.56 -23.98 0.84
CA ASN A 354 14.66 -23.53 -0.23
C ASN A 354 13.89 -22.22 0.08
N VAL A 355 14.47 -21.34 0.93
CA VAL A 355 13.85 -20.09 1.39
C VAL A 355 13.37 -19.21 0.23
N LYS A 356 14.20 -19.06 -0.81
CA LYS A 356 13.91 -18.22 -1.98
C LYS A 356 12.84 -18.83 -2.88
N THR A 357 12.93 -20.11 -3.19
CA THR A 357 11.97 -20.82 -4.05
C THR A 357 10.61 -20.95 -3.39
N ARG A 358 10.58 -21.13 -2.08
CA ARG A 358 9.37 -21.15 -1.24
C ARG A 358 8.83 -19.73 -0.94
N ASN A 359 9.50 -18.68 -1.39
CA ASN A 359 9.11 -17.28 -1.10
C ASN A 359 8.90 -17.00 0.40
N ILE A 360 9.78 -17.55 1.26
CA ILE A 360 9.74 -17.38 2.71
C ILE A 360 10.28 -16.00 3.08
N VAL A 361 9.49 -15.26 3.82
CA VAL A 361 9.77 -13.90 4.32
C VAL A 361 9.27 -13.78 5.76
N PRO A 362 9.61 -12.74 6.53
CA PRO A 362 9.11 -12.60 7.91
C PRO A 362 7.57 -12.69 8.02
N TYR A 363 6.85 -12.27 7.00
CA TYR A 363 5.39 -12.39 6.96
C TYR A 363 4.90 -13.84 6.88
N SER A 364 5.76 -14.81 6.54
CA SER A 364 5.44 -16.23 6.54
C SER A 364 5.12 -16.76 7.95
N PHE A 365 5.65 -16.14 9.03
CA PHE A 365 5.23 -16.44 10.40
C PHE A 365 3.73 -16.20 10.60
N ARG A 366 3.22 -15.07 10.10
CA ARG A 366 1.79 -14.81 10.16
C ARG A 366 0.97 -15.80 9.35
N HIS A 367 1.43 -16.17 8.16
CA HIS A 367 0.75 -17.19 7.38
C HIS A 367 0.69 -18.53 8.14
N THR A 368 1.82 -18.96 8.71
CA THR A 368 1.90 -20.19 9.52
C THR A 368 0.99 -20.12 10.74
N PHE A 369 1.02 -18.99 11.47
CA PHE A 369 0.16 -18.77 12.65
C PHE A 369 -1.32 -18.90 12.32
N ILE A 370 -1.79 -18.20 11.28
CA ILE A 370 -3.21 -18.24 10.88
C ILE A 370 -3.60 -19.64 10.43
N THR A 371 -2.80 -20.28 9.55
CA THR A 371 -3.11 -21.61 9.03
C THR A 371 -3.17 -22.65 10.14
N LYS A 372 -2.23 -22.62 11.08
CA LYS A 372 -2.24 -23.53 12.25
C LYS A 372 -3.49 -23.34 13.11
N ARG A 373 -3.92 -22.09 13.36
CA ARG A 373 -5.13 -21.78 14.13
C ARG A 373 -6.40 -22.24 13.42
N VAL A 374 -6.49 -22.02 12.12
CA VAL A 374 -7.62 -22.55 11.32
C VAL A 374 -7.64 -24.08 11.32
N ASN A 375 -6.48 -24.70 11.16
CA ASN A 375 -6.37 -26.18 11.15
C ASN A 375 -6.61 -26.83 12.52
N SER A 376 -6.37 -26.10 13.62
CA SER A 376 -6.66 -26.60 14.97
C SER A 376 -8.15 -26.57 15.35
N GLY A 377 -9.04 -26.16 14.42
CA GLY A 377 -10.48 -26.15 14.67
C GLY A 377 -11.01 -24.87 15.32
N LEU A 378 -10.17 -23.85 15.54
CA LEU A 378 -10.65 -22.56 16.04
C LEU A 378 -11.64 -21.94 15.03
N PRO A 379 -12.76 -21.36 15.50
CA PRO A 379 -13.69 -20.66 14.61
C PRO A 379 -12.99 -19.61 13.75
N ILE A 380 -13.26 -19.62 12.46
CA ILE A 380 -12.63 -18.69 11.49
C ILE A 380 -12.85 -17.21 11.90
N ALA A 381 -14.04 -16.92 12.46
CA ALA A 381 -14.36 -15.59 12.98
C ALA A 381 -13.40 -15.16 14.10
N SER A 382 -13.11 -16.03 15.07
CA SER A 382 -12.17 -15.75 16.16
C SER A 382 -10.74 -15.53 15.63
N VAL A 383 -10.30 -16.36 14.67
CA VAL A 383 -8.99 -16.17 14.02
C VAL A 383 -8.95 -14.86 13.24
N ALA A 384 -10.03 -14.48 12.56
CA ALA A 384 -10.15 -13.23 11.83
C ALA A 384 -10.02 -12.01 12.76
N GLU A 385 -10.70 -12.04 13.90
CA GLU A 385 -10.64 -11.01 14.94
C GLU A 385 -9.23 -10.89 15.51
N MET A 386 -8.64 -11.99 16.00
CA MET A 386 -7.27 -12.00 16.54
C MET A 386 -6.27 -11.42 15.56
N CYS A 387 -6.36 -11.80 14.31
CA CYS A 387 -5.40 -11.39 13.28
C CYS A 387 -5.75 -10.06 12.60
N GLY A 388 -6.91 -9.47 12.89
CA GLY A 388 -7.37 -8.21 12.26
C GLY A 388 -7.49 -8.34 10.74
N THR A 389 -8.16 -9.39 10.27
CA THR A 389 -8.43 -9.65 8.85
C THR A 389 -9.90 -10.04 8.67
N SER A 390 -10.40 -10.10 7.45
CA SER A 390 -11.78 -10.53 7.22
C SER A 390 -11.88 -12.06 7.13
N ILE A 391 -13.06 -12.60 7.47
CA ILE A 391 -13.40 -14.03 7.30
C ILE A 391 -13.14 -14.44 5.85
N MET A 392 -13.65 -13.67 4.88
CA MET A 392 -13.45 -13.91 3.45
C MET A 392 -11.96 -14.00 3.06
N GLN A 393 -11.10 -13.18 3.68
CA GLN A 393 -9.65 -13.23 3.41
C GLN A 393 -9.03 -14.52 3.99
N ILE A 394 -9.52 -15.00 5.13
CA ILE A 394 -9.07 -16.26 5.70
C ILE A 394 -9.51 -17.44 4.81
N GLU A 395 -10.76 -17.48 4.42
CA GLU A 395 -11.30 -18.51 3.54
C GLU A 395 -10.55 -18.55 2.19
N LYS A 396 -10.34 -17.40 1.58
CA LYS A 396 -9.63 -17.30 0.30
C LYS A 396 -8.16 -17.69 0.38
N THR A 397 -7.48 -17.41 1.51
CA THR A 397 -6.02 -17.48 1.58
C THR A 397 -5.50 -18.64 2.43
N TYR A 398 -6.22 -19.03 3.47
CA TYR A 398 -5.75 -19.93 4.52
C TYR A 398 -6.62 -21.19 4.67
N TYR A 399 -7.89 -21.11 4.28
CA TYR A 399 -8.80 -22.25 4.37
C TYR A 399 -8.62 -23.11 3.13
N HIS A 400 -7.68 -24.06 3.22
CA HIS A 400 -7.50 -25.09 2.21
C HIS A 400 -7.78 -26.42 2.88
N THR A 401 -8.77 -27.11 2.35
CA THR A 401 -9.07 -28.47 2.77
C THR A 401 -7.90 -29.32 2.29
N THR A 402 -7.00 -29.71 3.18
CA THR A 402 -5.97 -30.69 2.88
C THR A 402 -6.63 -32.07 2.73
N GLU A 403 -6.00 -32.97 1.98
CA GLU A 403 -6.47 -34.35 1.83
C GLU A 403 -6.67 -35.00 3.21
N ALA A 404 -5.73 -34.82 4.14
CA ALA A 404 -5.85 -35.28 5.51
C ALA A 404 -7.11 -34.73 6.21
N LYS A 405 -7.47 -33.46 5.98
CA LYS A 405 -8.69 -32.89 6.54
C LYS A 405 -9.95 -33.36 5.84
N MET A 406 -9.89 -33.63 4.52
CA MET A 406 -11.00 -34.27 3.82
C MET A 406 -11.25 -35.68 4.38
N ILE A 407 -10.21 -36.48 4.60
CA ILE A 407 -10.27 -37.78 5.22
C ILE A 407 -10.83 -37.67 6.64
N SER A 408 -10.28 -36.76 7.46
CA SER A 408 -10.77 -36.55 8.83
C SER A 408 -12.24 -36.11 8.86
N ASN A 409 -12.67 -35.24 7.95
CA ASN A 409 -14.08 -34.85 7.84
C ASN A 409 -14.97 -36.00 7.38
N ALA A 410 -14.47 -36.85 6.49
CA ALA A 410 -15.21 -38.03 6.02
C ALA A 410 -15.35 -39.14 7.10
N LEU A 411 -14.37 -39.23 8.00
CA LEU A 411 -14.35 -40.16 9.13
C LEU A 411 -14.97 -39.56 10.40
N ALA A 412 -15.42 -38.32 10.39
CA ALA A 412 -16.04 -37.71 11.56
C ALA A 412 -17.42 -38.31 11.82
N ASP A 413 -17.57 -38.99 12.93
CA ASP A 413 -18.85 -39.41 13.48
C ASP A 413 -19.46 -38.25 14.29
N TYR A 414 -20.80 -38.26 14.38
CA TYR A 414 -21.56 -37.25 15.04
C TYR A 414 -22.49 -37.85 16.08
N GLU A 415 -22.61 -37.22 17.24
CA GLU A 415 -23.60 -37.57 18.25
C GLU A 415 -24.55 -36.40 18.51
N TYR A 416 -25.76 -36.67 18.95
CA TYR A 416 -26.69 -35.64 19.41
C TYR A 416 -26.45 -35.36 20.89
N LYS A 417 -26.11 -34.11 21.19
CA LYS A 417 -25.93 -33.62 22.56
C LYS A 417 -26.73 -32.36 22.73
N ASP A 418 -27.68 -32.36 23.67
CA ASP A 418 -28.57 -31.21 23.96
C ASP A 418 -29.35 -30.69 22.71
N GLY A 419 -29.76 -31.63 21.82
CA GLY A 419 -30.47 -31.28 20.59
C GLY A 419 -29.58 -30.75 19.44
N LEU A 420 -28.28 -30.72 19.61
CA LEU A 420 -27.30 -30.32 18.60
C LEU A 420 -26.49 -31.54 18.13
N LEU A 421 -26.23 -31.58 16.81
CA LEU A 421 -25.33 -32.55 16.21
C LEU A 421 -23.87 -32.10 16.46
N VAL A 422 -23.15 -32.84 17.29
CA VAL A 422 -21.78 -32.54 17.68
C VAL A 422 -20.82 -33.59 17.12
N PRO A 423 -19.69 -33.21 16.49
CA PRO A 423 -18.72 -34.18 16.03
C PRO A 423 -18.07 -34.91 17.21
N ILE A 424 -17.99 -36.22 17.14
CA ILE A 424 -17.25 -37.06 18.09
C ILE A 424 -15.76 -36.89 17.78
N VAL A 425 -15.04 -36.21 18.66
CA VAL A 425 -13.57 -36.10 18.57
C VAL A 425 -13.00 -37.36 19.18
N THR A 426 -12.74 -38.40 18.36
CA THR A 426 -11.92 -39.53 18.80
C THR A 426 -10.48 -39.05 19.03
N ALA A 427 -9.99 -39.26 20.26
CA ALA A 427 -8.66 -38.86 20.74
C ALA A 427 -7.54 -39.59 19.96
#